data_0bd997f9c9db1fbd08c8bb3d9077aa97
#
_entry.id   0bd997f9c9db1fbd08c8bb3d9077aa97
#
_cell.length_a   1.000
_cell.length_b   1.000
_cell.length_c   1.000
_cell.angle_alpha   90.00
_cell.angle_beta   90.00
_cell.angle_gamma   90.00
#
_symmetry.space_group_name_H-M   'P 1'
#
loop_
_entity.id
_entity.type
_entity.pdbx_description
1 polymer ?
#
loop_
_entity_poly.entity_id
_entity_poly.type
_entity_poly.pdbx_seq_one_letter_code
_entity_poly.pdbx_strand_id
1 'polypeptide(L)'
;MQINNCHNIDDFRTMAKSRIPAPFFHYIDGGADDESTLRRNTSAYDEYDLIPNGLADVASIDLSATILGQKVSSPLFLAPTGMNRLFHHDGERATSRAAEKYGC
;
A
#
# COMPACT_ATOMS: atom_id res chain seq x y z
N MET A 1 16.44 11.87 -1.29
CA MET A 1 16.13 10.59 -0.63
C MET A 1 16.17 9.48 -1.66
N GLN A 2 16.79 8.34 -1.37
CA GLN A 2 16.83 7.17 -2.25
C GLN A 2 15.74 6.18 -1.81
N ILE A 3 15.24 5.35 -2.75
CA ILE A 3 14.17 4.41 -2.47
C ILE A 3 14.51 3.42 -1.35
N ASN A 4 15.79 3.04 -1.24
CA ASN A 4 16.29 2.14 -0.21
C ASN A 4 16.26 2.74 1.22
N ASN A 5 15.99 4.03 1.34
CA ASN A 5 15.88 4.75 2.62
C ASN A 5 14.41 5.00 3.01
N CYS A 6 13.47 4.40 2.28
CA CYS A 6 12.05 4.46 2.61
C CYS A 6 11.69 3.23 3.43
N HIS A 7 11.28 3.43 4.67
CA HIS A 7 10.94 2.37 5.63
C HIS A 7 9.44 2.24 5.89
N ASN A 8 8.65 3.22 5.47
CA ASN A 8 7.20 3.28 5.63
C ASN A 8 6.56 4.06 4.47
N ILE A 9 5.24 4.11 4.44
CA ILE A 9 4.49 4.79 3.38
C ILE A 9 4.72 6.30 3.38
N ASP A 10 4.89 6.93 4.55
CA ASP A 10 5.15 8.37 4.64
C ASP A 10 6.50 8.77 4.05
N ASP A 11 7.50 7.91 4.13
CA ASP A 11 8.79 8.12 3.46
C ASP A 11 8.61 8.13 1.93
N PHE A 12 7.82 7.19 1.40
CA PHE A 12 7.47 7.18 -0.03
C PHE A 12 6.67 8.41 -0.44
N ARG A 13 5.70 8.84 0.38
CA ARG A 13 4.91 10.05 0.15
C ARG A 13 5.81 11.28 0.09
N THR A 14 6.73 11.43 1.03
CA THR A 14 7.71 12.52 1.08
C THR A 14 8.62 12.51 -0.15
N MET A 15 9.09 11.34 -0.56
CA MET A 15 9.90 11.19 -1.76
C MET A 15 9.10 11.53 -3.02
N ALA A 16 7.86 11.08 -3.13
CA ALA A 16 6.97 11.39 -4.25
C ALA A 16 6.73 12.89 -4.37
N LYS A 17 6.47 13.59 -3.26
CA LYS A 17 6.30 15.05 -3.21
C LYS A 17 7.50 15.81 -3.78
N SER A 18 8.71 15.29 -3.62
CA SER A 18 9.93 15.92 -4.12
C SER A 18 10.21 15.65 -5.62
N ARG A 19 9.53 14.66 -6.22
CA ARG A 19 9.81 14.18 -7.59
C ARG A 19 8.67 14.39 -8.57
N ILE A 20 7.45 14.35 -8.09
CA ILE A 20 6.24 14.48 -8.94
C ILE A 20 5.90 15.98 -9.04
N PRO A 21 5.56 16.50 -10.24
CA PRO A 21 5.08 17.87 -10.38
C PRO A 21 3.88 18.13 -9.47
N ALA A 22 3.85 19.29 -8.82
CA ALA A 22 2.90 19.62 -7.76
C ALA A 22 1.42 19.35 -8.12
N PRO A 23 0.91 19.69 -9.33
CA PRO A 23 -0.49 19.39 -9.66
C PRO A 23 -0.82 17.89 -9.62
N PHE A 24 0.08 17.04 -10.09
CA PHE A 24 -0.12 15.58 -10.06
C PHE A 24 0.02 15.02 -8.64
N PHE A 25 0.99 15.56 -7.88
CA PHE A 25 1.13 15.18 -6.48
C PHE A 25 -0.13 15.52 -5.68
N HIS A 26 -0.64 16.74 -5.78
CA HIS A 26 -1.85 17.15 -5.06
C HIS A 26 -3.10 16.37 -5.51
N TYR A 27 -3.17 15.96 -6.77
CA TYR A 27 -4.26 15.12 -7.24
C TYR A 27 -4.29 13.74 -6.55
N ILE A 28 -3.14 13.09 -6.39
CA ILE A 28 -3.08 11.75 -5.78
C ILE A 28 -3.07 11.79 -4.25
N ASP A 29 -2.54 12.86 -3.66
CA ASP A 29 -2.34 13.01 -2.22
C ASP A 29 -3.57 13.57 -1.50
N GLY A 30 -4.39 14.33 -2.19
CA GLY A 30 -5.55 15.00 -1.63
C GLY A 30 -6.78 14.11 -1.52
N GLY A 31 -7.67 14.46 -0.61
CA GLY A 31 -9.00 13.89 -0.43
C GLY A 31 -10.11 14.87 -0.82
N ALA A 32 -11.36 14.42 -0.74
CA ALA A 32 -12.53 15.24 -1.01
C ALA A 32 -12.86 16.16 0.18
N ASP A 33 -13.33 17.36 -0.13
CA ASP A 33 -13.81 18.36 0.83
C ASP A 33 -12.81 18.61 1.98
N ASP A 34 -13.24 18.39 3.20
CA ASP A 34 -12.44 18.57 4.42
C ASP A 34 -11.47 17.41 4.70
N GLU A 35 -11.33 16.45 3.78
CA GLU A 35 -10.44 15.29 3.91
C GLU A 35 -10.68 14.43 5.16
N SER A 36 -11.87 14.47 5.76
CA SER A 36 -12.17 13.73 6.99
C SER A 36 -12.05 12.21 6.80
N THR A 37 -12.49 11.69 5.66
CA THR A 37 -12.34 10.27 5.32
C THR A 37 -10.88 9.89 5.05
N LEU A 38 -10.12 10.77 4.37
CA LEU A 38 -8.70 10.56 4.13
C LEU A 38 -7.93 10.41 5.46
N ARG A 39 -8.17 11.33 6.42
CA ARG A 39 -7.57 11.23 7.75
C ARG A 39 -7.98 9.96 8.49
N ARG A 40 -9.28 9.61 8.44
CA ARG A 40 -9.80 8.42 9.10
C ARG A 40 -9.25 7.11 8.53
N ASN A 41 -8.93 7.05 7.25
CA ASN A 41 -8.29 5.88 6.64
C ASN A 41 -6.94 5.52 7.27
N THR A 42 -6.29 6.46 7.92
CA THR A 42 -5.07 6.23 8.69
C THR A 42 -5.38 6.06 10.18
N SER A 43 -6.09 7.02 10.79
CA SER A 43 -6.31 7.03 12.23
C SER A 43 -7.18 5.88 12.75
N ALA A 44 -8.02 5.27 11.91
CA ALA A 44 -8.82 4.12 12.33
C ALA A 44 -7.96 2.89 12.71
N TYR A 45 -6.75 2.78 12.20
CA TYR A 45 -5.84 1.70 12.60
C TYR A 45 -5.33 1.85 14.05
N ASP A 46 -5.32 3.06 14.60
CA ASP A 46 -4.92 3.33 15.97
C ASP A 46 -5.92 2.76 17.02
N GLU A 47 -7.10 2.34 16.55
CA GLU A 47 -8.14 1.72 17.39
C GLU A 47 -7.93 0.20 17.56
N TYR A 48 -6.95 -0.39 16.88
CA TYR A 48 -6.72 -1.84 16.85
C TYR A 48 -5.31 -2.18 17.33
N ASP A 49 -5.23 -3.04 18.33
CA ASP A 49 -3.97 -3.61 18.81
C ASP A 49 -3.78 -5.04 18.28
N LEU A 50 -2.59 -5.33 17.78
CA LEU A 50 -2.19 -6.70 17.45
C LEU A 50 -1.61 -7.36 18.69
N ILE A 51 -2.36 -8.29 19.28
CA ILE A 51 -1.92 -9.03 20.47
C ILE A 51 -1.24 -10.34 20.03
N PRO A 52 0.09 -10.47 20.16
CA PRO A 52 0.77 -11.69 19.77
C PRO A 52 0.48 -12.83 20.75
N ASN A 53 0.32 -14.04 20.22
CA ASN A 53 0.26 -15.25 21.06
C ASN A 53 1.67 -15.61 21.53
N GLY A 54 1.90 -15.63 22.84
CA GLY A 54 3.15 -16.08 23.42
C GLY A 54 3.37 -17.58 23.18
N LEU A 55 4.64 -17.99 22.99
CA LEU A 55 5.07 -19.38 22.81
C LEU A 55 4.43 -20.11 21.62
N ALA A 56 3.90 -19.37 20.62
CA ALA A 56 3.43 -19.98 19.39
C ALA A 56 4.63 -20.39 18.52
N ASP A 57 4.56 -21.58 17.92
CA ASP A 57 5.55 -22.01 16.93
C ASP A 57 5.37 -21.20 15.65
N VAL A 58 6.42 -20.47 15.25
CA VAL A 58 6.46 -19.63 14.04
C VAL A 58 7.51 -20.14 13.04
N ALA A 59 7.97 -21.38 13.18
CA ALA A 59 8.95 -21.96 12.27
C ALA A 59 8.40 -22.13 10.84
N SER A 60 7.08 -22.30 10.71
CA SER A 60 6.40 -22.35 9.42
C SER A 60 5.15 -21.47 9.46
N ILE A 61 5.17 -20.38 8.71
CA ILE A 61 4.05 -19.43 8.64
C ILE A 61 3.34 -19.63 7.31
N ASP A 62 2.05 -19.94 7.34
CA ASP A 62 1.17 -19.97 6.18
C ASP A 62 0.16 -18.81 6.26
N LEU A 63 0.32 -17.86 5.37
CA LEU A 63 -0.59 -16.71 5.20
C LEU A 63 -1.56 -16.90 4.04
N SER A 64 -1.57 -18.09 3.40
CA SER A 64 -2.41 -18.31 2.23
C SER A 64 -3.90 -18.16 2.57
N ALA A 65 -4.64 -17.59 1.64
CA ALA A 65 -6.08 -17.39 1.76
C ALA A 65 -6.77 -17.63 0.42
N THR A 66 -8.09 -17.76 0.45
CA THR A 66 -8.91 -17.78 -0.76
C THR A 66 -9.76 -16.51 -0.81
N ILE A 67 -9.53 -15.66 -1.80
CA ILE A 67 -10.24 -14.41 -2.00
C ILE A 67 -11.00 -14.51 -3.33
N LEU A 68 -12.31 -14.35 -3.30
CA LEU A 68 -13.18 -14.46 -4.48
C LEU A 68 -12.96 -15.74 -5.32
N GLY A 69 -12.68 -16.86 -4.64
CA GLY A 69 -12.40 -18.14 -5.29
C GLY A 69 -10.97 -18.31 -5.83
N GLN A 70 -10.11 -17.31 -5.68
CA GLN A 70 -8.69 -17.37 -6.07
C GLN A 70 -7.81 -17.61 -4.85
N LYS A 71 -6.87 -18.56 -4.96
CA LYS A 71 -5.88 -18.79 -3.92
C LYS A 71 -4.77 -17.75 -4.02
N VAL A 72 -4.48 -17.08 -2.92
CA VAL A 72 -3.42 -16.09 -2.77
C VAL A 72 -2.44 -16.50 -1.68
N SER A 73 -1.19 -16.07 -1.79
CA SER A 73 -0.15 -16.40 -0.81
C SER A 73 -0.25 -15.59 0.48
N SER A 74 -0.98 -14.47 0.44
CA SER A 74 -1.23 -13.59 1.58
C SER A 74 -2.60 -12.93 1.41
N PRO A 75 -3.34 -12.64 2.49
CA PRO A 75 -4.65 -11.97 2.44
C PRO A 75 -4.55 -10.47 2.12
N LEU A 76 -3.56 -10.09 1.31
CA LEU A 76 -3.34 -8.72 0.84
C LEU A 76 -3.54 -8.68 -0.66
N PHE A 77 -4.12 -7.59 -1.15
CA PHE A 77 -4.20 -7.30 -2.58
C PHE A 77 -4.07 -5.81 -2.83
N LEU A 78 -3.56 -5.46 -4.00
CA LEU A 78 -3.42 -4.07 -4.40
C LEU A 78 -4.75 -3.57 -4.97
N ALA A 79 -5.26 -2.46 -4.41
CA ALA A 79 -6.48 -1.84 -4.92
C ALA A 79 -6.29 -1.38 -6.37
N PRO A 80 -7.34 -1.44 -7.20
CA PRO A 80 -7.29 -0.95 -8.57
C PRO A 80 -7.28 0.58 -8.58
N THR A 81 -6.08 1.16 -8.65
CA THR A 81 -5.89 2.60 -8.80
C THR A 81 -5.70 2.94 -10.28
N GLY A 82 -6.48 3.90 -10.79
CA GLY A 82 -6.37 4.34 -12.18
C GLY A 82 -5.26 5.35 -12.41
N MET A 83 -4.94 5.56 -13.69
CA MET A 83 -4.03 6.63 -14.15
C MET A 83 -2.61 6.59 -13.57
N ASN A 84 -2.10 5.42 -13.16
CA ASN A 84 -0.75 5.28 -12.59
C ASN A 84 0.35 5.79 -13.55
N ARG A 85 0.09 5.81 -14.84
CA ARG A 85 1.03 6.35 -15.85
C ARG A 85 1.22 7.86 -15.78
N LEU A 86 0.38 8.61 -15.07
CA LEU A 86 0.64 10.01 -14.76
C LEU A 86 1.82 10.19 -13.78
N PHE A 87 2.12 9.17 -13.01
CA PHE A 87 3.12 9.20 -11.94
C PHE A 87 4.38 8.42 -12.30
N HIS A 88 4.24 7.34 -13.08
CA HIS A 88 5.36 6.52 -13.52
C HIS A 88 5.07 5.88 -14.89
N HIS A 89 6.07 5.83 -15.76
CA HIS A 89 5.92 5.35 -17.14
C HIS A 89 5.43 3.90 -17.24
N ASP A 90 5.78 3.04 -16.29
CA ASP A 90 5.33 1.65 -16.23
C ASP A 90 3.89 1.50 -15.69
N GLY A 91 3.43 2.46 -14.89
CA GLY A 91 2.06 2.51 -14.38
C GLY A 91 1.58 1.18 -13.80
N GLU A 92 0.39 0.77 -14.20
CA GLU A 92 -0.28 -0.45 -13.74
C GLU A 92 0.51 -1.74 -14.03
N ARG A 93 1.38 -1.74 -15.03
CA ARG A 93 2.25 -2.90 -15.33
C ARG A 93 3.25 -3.15 -14.20
N ALA A 94 3.79 -2.09 -13.58
CA ALA A 94 4.69 -2.23 -12.44
C ALA A 94 3.95 -2.78 -11.22
N THR A 95 2.73 -2.29 -10.99
CA THR A 95 1.86 -2.75 -9.90
C THR A 95 1.51 -4.23 -10.04
N SER A 96 1.10 -4.66 -11.25
CA SER A 96 0.77 -6.06 -11.54
C SER A 96 1.98 -6.99 -11.35
N ARG A 97 3.17 -6.59 -11.83
CA ARG A 97 4.40 -7.38 -11.61
C ARG A 97 4.76 -7.49 -10.12
N ALA A 98 4.52 -6.43 -9.35
CA ALA A 98 4.74 -6.47 -7.91
C ALA A 98 3.76 -7.42 -7.22
N ALA A 99 2.47 -7.35 -7.56
CA ALA A 99 1.44 -8.24 -7.04
C ALA A 99 1.78 -9.72 -7.33
N GLU A 100 2.11 -10.05 -8.57
CA GLU A 100 2.52 -11.40 -8.97
C GLU A 100 3.73 -11.87 -8.17
N LYS A 101 4.77 -11.02 -8.06
CA LYS A 101 6.01 -11.36 -7.33
C LYS A 101 5.77 -11.72 -5.87
N TYR A 102 4.81 -11.05 -5.22
CA TYR A 102 4.53 -11.23 -3.79
C TYR A 102 3.29 -12.09 -3.52
N GLY A 103 2.64 -12.60 -4.56
CA GLY A 103 1.50 -13.53 -4.45
C GLY A 103 0.24 -12.88 -3.87
N CYS A 104 -0.02 -11.62 -4.21
CA CYS A 104 -1.18 -10.85 -3.77
C CYS A 104 -2.00 -10.32 -4.96
#